data_350dcb10ac974384c3c540bb19b9e1e2
#
_entry.id   350dcb10ac974384c3c540bb19b9e1e2
#
_cell.length_a   1.000
_cell.length_b   1.000
_cell.length_c   1.000
_cell.angle_alpha   90.00
_cell.angle_beta   90.00
_cell.angle_gamma   90.00
#
_symmetry.space_group_name_H-M   'P 1'
#
loop_
_entity.id
_entity.type
_entity.pdbx_description
1 polymer ?
#
loop_
_entity_poly.entity_id
_entity_poly.type
_entity_poly.pdbx_seq_one_letter_code
_entity_poly.pdbx_strand_id
1 'polypeptide(L)'
;MTIAENADIENWISRETPEPVLEPALPIIDPHHHLWDLRKNNSMGFRQEVYLCEEISRDIAESGHNIVQTVFAQCGAFYRADGPEEMRCIGETEFVLSLIHI
;
A
#
# COMPACT_ATOMS: atom_id res chain seq x y z
N MET A 1 12.04 -7.35 10.04
CA MET A 1 11.72 -8.55 9.21
C MET A 1 12.78 -8.67 8.12
N THR A 2 13.42 -9.81 7.98
CA THR A 2 14.45 -10.06 6.99
C THR A 2 13.85 -10.60 5.69
N ILE A 3 14.64 -10.62 4.60
CA ILE A 3 14.22 -11.20 3.31
C ILE A 3 13.90 -12.70 3.48
N ALA A 4 14.67 -13.42 4.30
CA ALA A 4 14.44 -14.84 4.58
C ALA A 4 13.11 -15.07 5.31
N GLU A 5 12.79 -14.24 6.29
CA GLU A 5 11.50 -14.29 7.00
C GLU A 5 10.33 -13.99 6.06
N ASN A 6 10.49 -13.05 5.12
CA ASN A 6 9.48 -12.76 4.12
C ASN A 6 9.25 -13.95 3.18
N ALA A 7 10.32 -14.63 2.75
CA ALA A 7 10.20 -15.84 1.92
C ALA A 7 9.50 -16.98 2.65
N ASP A 8 9.75 -17.15 3.96
CA ASP A 8 9.08 -18.14 4.79
C ASP A 8 7.59 -17.86 4.91
N ILE A 9 7.21 -16.59 5.08
CA ILE A 9 5.81 -16.17 5.13
C ILE A 9 5.12 -16.46 3.79
N GLU A 10 5.75 -16.14 2.67
CA GLU A 10 5.20 -16.43 1.34
C GLU A 10 4.98 -17.92 1.12
N ASN A 11 5.96 -18.74 1.49
CA ASN A 11 5.85 -20.19 1.42
C ASN A 11 4.68 -20.70 2.26
N TRP A 12 4.49 -20.13 3.45
CA TRP A 12 3.39 -20.50 4.33
C TRP A 12 2.03 -20.12 3.73
N ILE A 13 1.90 -18.89 3.23
CA ILE A 13 0.67 -18.39 2.60
C ILE A 13 0.34 -19.20 1.34
N SER A 14 1.36 -19.59 0.55
CA SER A 14 1.14 -20.35 -0.69
C SER A 14 0.52 -21.73 -0.48
N ARG A 15 0.54 -22.24 0.75
CA ARG A 15 -0.07 -23.53 1.09
C ARG A 15 -1.56 -23.43 1.39
N GLU A 16 -2.06 -22.21 1.57
CA GLU A 16 -3.49 -22.00 1.77
C GLU A 16 -4.27 -22.28 0.48
N THR A 17 -5.42 -22.90 0.63
CA THR A 17 -6.35 -23.08 -0.48
C THR A 17 -7.07 -21.76 -0.74
N PRO A 18 -7.01 -21.21 -1.96
CA PRO A 18 -7.72 -19.97 -2.25
C PRO A 18 -9.22 -20.15 -2.03
N GLU A 19 -9.80 -19.19 -1.31
CA GLU A 19 -11.25 -19.14 -1.08
C GLU A 19 -11.94 -18.39 -2.23
N PRO A 20 -13.14 -18.81 -2.64
CA PRO A 20 -13.89 -18.07 -3.64
C PRO A 20 -14.42 -16.77 -3.05
N VAL A 21 -14.48 -15.73 -3.87
CA VAL A 21 -15.15 -14.47 -3.51
C VAL A 21 -16.66 -14.74 -3.51
N LEU A 22 -17.31 -14.54 -2.36
CA LEU A 22 -18.73 -14.88 -2.20
C LEU A 22 -19.65 -13.88 -2.90
N GLU A 23 -19.31 -12.59 -2.87
CA GLU A 23 -20.12 -11.51 -3.44
C GLU A 23 -19.26 -10.57 -4.28
N PRO A 24 -18.84 -10.99 -5.49
CA PRO A 24 -17.89 -10.21 -6.30
C PRO A 24 -18.45 -8.88 -6.79
N ALA A 25 -19.77 -8.70 -6.81
CA ALA A 25 -20.41 -7.46 -7.26
C ALA A 25 -20.68 -6.46 -6.12
N LEU A 26 -20.53 -6.89 -4.85
CA LEU A 26 -20.81 -6.01 -3.71
C LEU A 26 -19.83 -4.84 -3.69
N PRO A 27 -20.31 -3.57 -3.76
CA PRO A 27 -19.44 -2.42 -3.68
C PRO A 27 -18.75 -2.33 -2.31
N ILE A 28 -17.44 -2.18 -2.33
CA ILE A 28 -16.61 -2.09 -1.11
C ILE A 28 -15.85 -0.77 -1.14
N ILE A 29 -15.87 -0.06 -0.01
CA ILE A 29 -14.95 1.05 0.26
C ILE A 29 -13.88 0.48 1.17
N ASP A 30 -12.63 0.43 0.70
CA ASP A 30 -11.48 0.04 1.52
C ASP A 30 -11.14 1.21 2.45
N PRO A 31 -11.31 1.08 3.77
CA PRO A 31 -11.16 2.20 4.69
C PRO A 31 -9.71 2.52 5.06
N HIS A 32 -8.73 1.76 4.56
CA HIS A 32 -7.37 1.89 5.07
C HIS A 32 -6.35 1.36 4.08
N HIS A 33 -5.69 2.25 3.35
CA HIS A 33 -4.52 1.87 2.57
C HIS A 33 -3.39 2.89 2.74
N HIS A 34 -2.19 2.47 2.41
CA HIS A 34 -0.99 3.29 2.43
C HIS A 34 -0.32 3.28 1.06
N LEU A 35 0.51 4.29 0.81
CA LEU A 35 1.40 4.35 -0.35
C LEU A 35 2.82 4.63 0.14
N TRP A 36 3.81 3.96 -0.42
CA TRP A 36 5.19 4.15 -0.01
C TRP A 36 6.19 3.84 -1.13
N ASP A 37 7.38 4.43 -1.00
CA ASP A 37 8.56 4.08 -1.80
C ASP A 37 9.76 3.98 -0.86
N LEU A 38 10.20 2.76 -0.59
CA LEU A 38 11.26 2.45 0.36
C LEU A 38 12.58 2.10 -0.31
N ARG A 39 12.74 2.33 -1.62
CA ARG A 39 13.95 1.95 -2.35
C ARG A 39 15.20 2.61 -1.82
N LYS A 40 15.10 3.82 -1.26
CA LYS A 40 16.22 4.53 -0.66
C LYS A 40 16.49 4.16 0.79
N ASN A 41 15.49 3.70 1.51
CA ASN A 41 15.60 3.33 2.91
C ASN A 41 14.54 2.30 3.27
N ASN A 42 14.90 1.03 3.24
CA ASN A 42 14.05 -0.09 3.65
C ASN A 42 14.61 -0.74 4.92
N SER A 43 14.78 0.07 5.98
CA SER A 43 15.34 -0.38 7.24
C SER A 43 14.49 -1.45 7.93
N MET A 44 13.19 -1.48 7.67
CA MET A 44 12.26 -2.48 8.21
C MET A 44 12.25 -3.78 7.40
N GLY A 45 12.91 -3.82 6.26
CA GLY A 45 13.00 -5.01 5.44
C GLY A 45 11.69 -5.45 4.79
N PHE A 46 10.81 -4.52 4.42
CA PHE A 46 9.60 -4.86 3.70
C PHE A 46 9.92 -5.53 2.37
N ARG A 47 9.22 -6.61 2.08
CA ARG A 47 9.32 -7.33 0.81
C ARG A 47 8.94 -6.44 -0.37
N GLN A 48 7.85 -5.70 -0.23
CA GLN A 48 7.36 -4.76 -1.22
C GLN A 48 7.96 -3.38 -0.96
N GLU A 49 9.04 -3.05 -1.67
CA GLU A 49 9.72 -1.75 -1.47
C GLU A 49 8.95 -0.58 -2.08
N VAL A 50 8.20 -0.81 -3.14
CA VAL A 50 7.38 0.22 -3.80
C VAL A 50 5.93 -0.23 -3.78
N TYR A 51 5.06 0.62 -3.27
CA TYR A 51 3.61 0.39 -3.30
C TYR A 51 2.92 1.72 -3.60
N LEU A 52 2.65 1.95 -4.87
CA LEU A 52 2.04 3.17 -5.39
C LEU A 52 0.79 2.84 -6.19
N CYS A 53 0.35 3.75 -7.05
CA CYS A 53 -0.91 3.57 -7.79
C CYS A 53 -0.96 2.31 -8.64
N GLU A 54 0.15 1.94 -9.26
CA GLU A 54 0.21 0.73 -10.09
C GLU A 54 0.00 -0.53 -9.24
N GLU A 55 0.66 -0.61 -8.11
CA GLU A 55 0.59 -1.77 -7.22
C GLU A 55 -0.80 -1.92 -6.59
N ILE A 56 -1.36 -0.84 -6.04
CA ILE A 56 -2.71 -0.89 -5.46
C ILE A 56 -3.76 -1.18 -6.51
N SER A 57 -3.64 -0.63 -7.72
CA SER A 57 -4.58 -0.89 -8.81
C SER A 57 -4.55 -2.35 -9.23
N ARG A 58 -3.37 -2.95 -9.27
CA ARG A 58 -3.21 -4.38 -9.55
C ARG A 58 -3.85 -5.23 -8.46
N ASP A 59 -3.58 -4.93 -7.19
CA ASP A 59 -4.15 -5.66 -6.07
C ASP A 59 -5.67 -5.61 -6.07
N ILE A 60 -6.25 -4.44 -6.35
CA ILE A 60 -7.70 -4.27 -6.49
C ILE A 60 -8.23 -5.14 -7.65
N ALA A 61 -7.60 -5.07 -8.81
CA ALA A 61 -8.03 -5.81 -9.99
C ALA A 61 -7.97 -7.33 -9.79
N GLU A 62 -6.93 -7.80 -9.10
CA GLU A 62 -6.70 -9.23 -8.86
C GLU A 62 -7.46 -9.78 -7.66
N SER A 63 -8.01 -8.92 -6.80
CA SER A 63 -8.69 -9.33 -5.57
C SER A 63 -9.99 -10.11 -5.83
N GLY A 64 -10.63 -9.89 -6.97
CA GLY A 64 -11.96 -10.43 -7.26
C GLY A 64 -13.09 -9.69 -6.56
N HIS A 65 -12.80 -8.67 -5.79
CA HIS A 65 -13.77 -7.82 -5.11
C HIS A 65 -14.04 -6.54 -5.90
N ASN A 66 -15.23 -5.96 -5.69
CA ASN A 66 -15.62 -4.69 -6.32
C ASN A 66 -15.25 -3.51 -5.41
N ILE A 67 -13.98 -3.16 -5.37
CA ILE A 67 -13.49 -2.03 -4.57
C ILE A 67 -13.68 -0.75 -5.38
N VAL A 68 -14.61 0.09 -4.95
CA VAL A 68 -15.03 1.30 -5.68
C VAL A 68 -14.33 2.56 -5.19
N GLN A 69 -13.86 2.57 -3.96
CA GLN A 69 -13.14 3.69 -3.34
C GLN A 69 -12.18 3.17 -2.29
N THR A 70 -11.16 3.98 -1.99
CA THR A 70 -10.21 3.70 -0.91
C THR A 70 -10.01 4.94 -0.07
N VAL A 71 -9.64 4.75 1.20
CA VAL A 71 -9.27 5.83 2.11
C VAL A 71 -7.78 5.71 2.43
N PHE A 72 -7.01 6.73 2.04
CA PHE A 72 -5.59 6.78 2.34
C PHE A 72 -5.37 7.09 3.83
N ALA A 73 -4.44 6.36 4.45
CA ALA A 73 -3.99 6.61 5.81
C ALA A 73 -2.49 6.90 5.83
N GLN A 74 -2.08 7.81 6.68
CA GLN A 74 -0.69 8.20 6.87
C GLN A 74 0.17 6.99 7.26
N CYS A 75 1.36 6.88 6.65
CA CYS A 75 2.36 5.88 7.05
C CYS A 75 3.77 6.46 7.21
N GLY A 76 3.93 7.79 7.13
CA GLY A 76 5.22 8.46 7.27
C GLY A 76 6.03 8.54 5.99
N ALA A 77 5.43 8.21 4.85
CA ALA A 77 6.09 8.27 3.54
C ALA A 77 6.02 9.68 2.95
N PHE A 78 7.01 10.05 2.15
CA PHE A 78 7.04 11.29 1.36
C PHE A 78 7.00 12.58 2.18
N TYR A 79 7.49 12.56 3.40
CA TYR A 79 7.63 13.76 4.21
C TYR A 79 8.57 14.75 3.52
N ARG A 80 8.31 16.04 3.69
CA ARG A 80 9.20 17.09 3.18
C ARG A 80 10.59 16.95 3.80
N ALA A 81 11.63 17.07 2.99
CA ALA A 81 13.01 17.03 3.47
C ALA A 81 13.42 18.33 4.18
N ASP A 82 12.76 19.43 3.82
CA ASP A 82 13.09 20.78 4.29
C ASP A 82 11.90 21.44 4.99
N GLY A 83 12.19 22.59 5.62
CA GLY A 83 11.19 23.39 6.31
C GLY A 83 11.04 23.00 7.79
N PRO A 84 10.09 23.64 8.51
CA PRO A 84 9.83 23.34 9.90
C PRO A 84 9.48 21.87 10.11
N GLU A 85 10.05 21.22 11.11
CA GLU A 85 9.86 19.80 11.36
C GLU A 85 8.39 19.42 11.52
N GLU A 86 7.62 20.23 12.22
CA GLU A 86 6.20 20.02 12.45
C GLU A 86 5.35 20.10 11.17
N MET A 87 5.89 20.66 10.09
CA MET A 87 5.20 20.82 8.81
C MET A 87 5.60 19.75 7.77
N ARG A 88 6.63 18.96 8.06
CA ARG A 88 7.16 18.00 7.07
C ARG A 88 6.18 16.90 6.70
N CYS A 89 5.30 16.51 7.62
CA CYS A 89 4.27 15.50 7.36
C CYS A 89 3.29 15.90 6.25
N ILE A 90 3.16 17.20 5.96
CA ILE A 90 2.31 17.69 4.86
C ILE A 90 2.78 17.17 3.51
N GLY A 91 4.06 16.84 3.36
CA GLY A 91 4.62 16.26 2.14
C GLY A 91 3.92 14.98 1.70
N GLU A 92 3.50 14.14 2.63
CA GLU A 92 2.76 12.93 2.33
C GLU A 92 1.38 13.25 1.73
N THR A 93 0.66 14.21 2.30
CA THR A 93 -0.63 14.67 1.77
C THR A 93 -0.47 15.29 0.38
N GLU A 94 0.54 16.12 0.17
CA GLU A 94 0.84 16.73 -1.13
C GLU A 94 1.11 15.67 -2.19
N PHE A 95 1.89 14.64 -1.85
CA PHE A 95 2.19 13.53 -2.76
C PHE A 95 0.93 12.77 -3.15
N VAL A 96 0.11 12.38 -2.18
CA VAL A 96 -1.13 11.64 -2.42
C VAL A 96 -2.10 12.44 -3.28
N LEU A 97 -2.26 13.73 -2.99
CA LEU A 97 -3.11 14.62 -3.79
C LEU A 97 -2.62 14.73 -5.24
N SER A 98 -1.31 14.68 -5.49
CA SER A 98 -0.76 14.71 -6.84
C SER A 98 -1.18 13.50 -7.68
N LEU A 99 -1.45 12.38 -7.04
CA LEU A 99 -1.89 11.15 -7.72
C LEU A 99 -3.38 11.19 -8.11
N ILE A 100 -4.18 11.99 -7.39
CA ILE A 100 -5.62 12.09 -7.64
C ILE A 100 -5.92 12.98 -8.85
N HIS A 101 -5.04 13.89 -9.19
CA HIS A 101 -5.21 14.89 -10.25
C HIS A 101 -4.59 14.48 -11.59
N ILE A 102 -4.25 13.25 -11.75
CA ILE A 102 -3.69 12.72 -12.99
C ILE A 102 -4.81 12.39 -14.00
#